data_22d3028b07059410086ad8183c4afd82
#
_entry.id   22d3028b07059410086ad8183c4afd82
#
_cell.length_a   1.000
_cell.length_b   1.000
_cell.length_c   1.000
_cell.angle_alpha   90.00
_cell.angle_beta   90.00
_cell.angle_gamma   90.00
#
_symmetry.space_group_name_H-M   'P 1'
#
loop_
_entity.id
_entity.type
_entity.pdbx_description
1 polymer ?
#
loop_
_entity_poly.entity_id
_entity_poly.type
_entity_poly.pdbx_seq_one_letter_code
_entity_poly.pdbx_strand_id
1 'polypeptide(L)'
;MPSKLTVAVVLIAAPFAFFPHPGAGALQASPQIETTAEAKPKSSEAHEDLDALLWMQTSAEYRAITEQTFRLAEMNLGRALVDPSWTASLAQQKQWDRKTDRVKALPPAVIMDVDETVLDNTAYQTRLIQNQSEFDPVTWNKFVEEEMSIAVPGAVDFVKACRDAQVTVLFVTNREFSVEPATRRNLIKVGLLRTEDPDWVFSKNERQTWTSNKQSRRAHLASQYRILMILGDDLNDFVPQGDRPTATQRRKLAERYSDRWGHRWFMLPNPNYGGWERALIDWQDREPRSTKIQLKRSNMRN
;
A
#
# COMPACT_ATOMS: atom_id res chain seq x y z
N MET A 1 -2.62 -42.96 35.97
CA MET A 1 -2.14 -44.06 35.09
C MET A 1 -2.57 -43.72 33.68
N PRO A 2 -1.68 -43.37 32.76
CA PRO A 2 -2.05 -43.13 31.38
C PRO A 2 -1.83 -44.39 30.53
N SER A 3 -2.79 -44.75 29.73
CA SER A 3 -2.76 -45.86 28.77
C SER A 3 -2.00 -45.44 27.52
N LYS A 4 -1.01 -46.25 27.15
CA LYS A 4 -0.21 -46.13 25.92
C LYS A 4 -1.01 -46.71 24.77
N LEU A 5 -1.21 -45.92 23.73
CA LEU A 5 -1.74 -46.38 22.42
C LEU A 5 -0.57 -46.77 21.52
N THR A 6 -0.46 -48.03 21.16
CA THR A 6 0.55 -48.59 20.24
C THR A 6 -0.05 -48.54 18.84
N VAL A 7 0.62 -47.87 17.93
CA VAL A 7 0.30 -47.87 16.49
C VAL A 7 1.16 -48.92 15.78
N ALA A 8 0.50 -49.93 15.21
CA ALA A 8 1.14 -50.96 14.40
C ALA A 8 1.22 -50.51 12.95
N VAL A 9 2.45 -50.53 12.37
CA VAL A 9 2.71 -50.30 10.95
C VAL A 9 2.68 -51.65 10.25
N VAL A 10 1.74 -51.82 9.31
CA VAL A 10 1.67 -53.01 8.44
C VAL A 10 2.41 -52.69 7.13
N LEU A 11 3.52 -53.37 6.89
CA LEU A 11 4.24 -53.41 5.62
C LEU A 11 3.61 -54.46 4.72
N ILE A 12 3.07 -54.05 3.57
CA ILE A 12 2.62 -54.95 2.51
C ILE A 12 3.71 -55.01 1.44
N ALA A 13 4.33 -56.17 1.30
CA ALA A 13 5.26 -56.49 0.23
C ALA A 13 4.49 -57.08 -0.96
N ALA A 14 4.66 -56.52 -2.16
CA ALA A 14 4.13 -57.06 -3.39
C ALA A 14 5.22 -57.87 -4.14
N PRO A 15 4.90 -59.00 -4.79
CA PRO A 15 5.89 -59.86 -5.44
C PRO A 15 6.23 -59.35 -6.86
N PHE A 16 7.52 -59.40 -7.17
CA PHE A 16 8.05 -59.23 -8.53
C PHE A 16 7.74 -60.44 -9.40
N ALA A 17 7.09 -60.23 -10.55
CA ALA A 17 6.94 -61.27 -11.59
C ALA A 17 8.00 -61.04 -12.67
N PHE A 18 8.80 -62.09 -12.90
CA PHE A 18 9.78 -62.20 -13.98
C PHE A 18 9.08 -62.60 -15.29
N PHE A 19 9.29 -61.88 -16.38
CA PHE A 19 8.97 -62.31 -17.74
C PHE A 19 10.23 -62.46 -18.59
N PRO A 20 10.36 -63.54 -19.39
CA PRO A 20 11.55 -63.77 -20.20
C PRO A 20 11.51 -63.03 -21.54
N HIS A 21 12.66 -62.55 -21.97
CA HIS A 21 12.88 -61.98 -23.30
C HIS A 21 12.97 -63.03 -24.40
N PRO A 22 12.47 -62.76 -25.61
CA PRO A 22 12.97 -63.43 -26.83
C PRO A 22 13.57 -62.39 -27.80
N GLY A 23 14.74 -62.75 -28.33
CA GLY A 23 15.12 -62.66 -29.74
C GLY A 23 15.65 -61.34 -30.26
N ALA A 24 16.93 -61.40 -30.65
CA ALA A 24 17.64 -60.40 -31.44
C ALA A 24 16.98 -60.20 -32.82
N GLY A 25 16.71 -58.95 -33.15
CA GLY A 25 16.26 -58.47 -34.46
C GLY A 25 17.02 -57.23 -34.89
N ALA A 26 17.44 -57.19 -36.13
CA ALA A 26 18.30 -56.30 -36.87
C ALA A 26 18.23 -54.79 -36.50
N LEU A 27 19.44 -54.20 -36.44
CA LEU A 27 19.69 -52.78 -36.42
C LEU A 27 19.13 -52.09 -37.67
N GLN A 28 18.00 -51.40 -37.54
CA GLN A 28 17.60 -50.38 -38.49
C GLN A 28 18.08 -49.00 -37.96
N ALA A 29 18.81 -48.28 -38.85
CA ALA A 29 19.27 -46.93 -38.58
C ALA A 29 18.09 -45.98 -38.28
N SER A 30 18.10 -45.39 -37.10
CA SER A 30 17.15 -44.36 -36.75
C SER A 30 17.41 -43.10 -37.57
N PRO A 31 16.38 -42.41 -38.09
CA PRO A 31 16.56 -41.12 -38.72
C PRO A 31 17.09 -40.14 -37.68
N GLN A 32 18.13 -39.41 -38.03
CA GLN A 32 18.62 -38.27 -37.24
C GLN A 32 17.52 -37.24 -37.22
N ILE A 33 16.93 -37.02 -36.05
CA ILE A 33 16.09 -35.85 -35.77
C ILE A 33 17.05 -34.67 -35.71
N GLU A 34 17.06 -33.86 -36.77
CA GLU A 34 17.61 -32.49 -36.67
C GLU A 34 16.86 -31.79 -35.55
N THR A 35 17.53 -31.65 -34.43
CA THR A 35 17.11 -30.72 -33.37
C THR A 35 17.20 -29.33 -33.95
N THR A 36 16.10 -28.85 -34.52
CA THR A 36 15.88 -27.39 -34.68
C THR A 36 16.07 -26.80 -33.31
N ALA A 37 17.14 -26.02 -33.14
CA ALA A 37 17.35 -25.24 -31.94
C ALA A 37 16.08 -24.41 -31.72
N GLU A 38 15.25 -24.81 -30.75
CA GLU A 38 14.17 -24.00 -30.28
C GLU A 38 14.77 -22.63 -29.88
N ALA A 39 14.41 -21.58 -30.63
CA ALA A 39 14.75 -20.24 -30.26
C ALA A 39 14.29 -20.08 -28.80
N LYS A 40 15.25 -19.92 -27.88
CA LYS A 40 14.91 -19.53 -26.50
C LYS A 40 13.87 -18.44 -26.59
N PRO A 41 12.71 -18.58 -25.93
CA PRO A 41 11.73 -17.50 -25.89
C PRO A 41 12.50 -16.25 -25.47
N LYS A 42 12.40 -15.16 -26.26
CA LYS A 42 12.92 -13.87 -25.85
C LYS A 42 12.42 -13.67 -24.43
N SER A 43 13.32 -13.61 -23.45
CA SER A 43 12.96 -13.33 -22.08
C SER A 43 12.09 -12.07 -22.15
N SER A 44 10.80 -12.20 -21.84
CA SER A 44 9.98 -11.01 -21.63
C SER A 44 10.76 -10.21 -20.59
N GLU A 45 11.20 -9.00 -20.92
CA GLU A 45 11.93 -8.19 -19.95
C GLU A 45 11.08 -8.15 -18.70
N ALA A 46 11.64 -8.62 -17.56
CA ALA A 46 10.91 -8.62 -16.31
C ALA A 46 10.45 -7.20 -16.00
N HIS A 47 9.19 -7.06 -15.61
CA HIS A 47 8.69 -5.76 -15.20
C HIS A 47 9.42 -5.36 -13.91
N GLU A 48 9.94 -4.13 -13.85
CA GLU A 48 10.76 -3.66 -12.73
C GLU A 48 10.03 -3.66 -11.38
N ASP A 49 8.69 -3.63 -11.40
CA ASP A 49 7.86 -3.59 -10.20
C ASP A 49 7.39 -4.99 -9.74
N LEU A 50 7.81 -6.06 -10.45
CA LEU A 50 7.35 -7.43 -10.16
C LEU A 50 7.70 -7.87 -8.73
N ASP A 51 8.95 -7.68 -8.30
CA ASP A 51 9.39 -8.10 -6.97
C ASP A 51 8.72 -7.26 -5.87
N ALA A 52 8.54 -5.96 -6.10
CA ALA A 52 7.84 -5.07 -5.19
C ALA A 52 6.37 -5.50 -5.01
N LEU A 53 5.68 -5.81 -6.11
CA LEU A 53 4.31 -6.31 -6.09
C LEU A 53 4.19 -7.65 -5.35
N LEU A 54 5.03 -8.61 -5.69
CA LEU A 54 5.03 -9.93 -5.05
C LEU A 54 5.33 -9.83 -3.55
N TRP A 55 6.24 -8.94 -3.16
CA TRP A 55 6.53 -8.67 -1.75
C TRP A 55 5.27 -8.17 -1.01
N MET A 56 4.51 -7.25 -1.58
CA MET A 56 3.25 -6.80 -0.98
C MET A 56 2.21 -7.92 -0.90
N GLN A 57 2.06 -8.71 -1.97
CA GLN A 57 1.01 -9.73 -2.05
C GLN A 57 1.29 -10.99 -1.23
N THR A 58 2.57 -11.34 -1.01
CA THR A 58 2.93 -12.68 -0.53
C THR A 58 3.80 -12.70 0.71
N SER A 59 4.47 -11.59 1.07
CA SER A 59 5.43 -11.63 2.17
C SER A 59 4.76 -11.56 3.54
N ALA A 60 5.32 -12.31 4.48
CA ALA A 60 4.96 -12.20 5.89
C ALA A 60 5.39 -10.84 6.47
N GLU A 61 6.46 -10.26 5.93
CA GLU A 61 7.02 -8.98 6.34
C GLU A 61 6.06 -7.83 6.05
N TYR A 62 5.46 -7.77 4.86
CA TYR A 62 4.45 -6.76 4.53
C TYR A 62 3.30 -6.81 5.52
N ARG A 63 2.72 -8.00 5.75
CA ARG A 63 1.65 -8.18 6.71
C ARG A 63 2.05 -7.75 8.13
N ALA A 64 3.23 -8.18 8.60
CA ALA A 64 3.73 -7.84 9.93
C ALA A 64 3.96 -6.33 10.08
N ILE A 65 4.53 -5.66 9.07
CA ILE A 65 4.78 -4.21 9.09
C ILE A 65 3.46 -3.43 9.12
N THR A 66 2.47 -3.80 8.33
CA THR A 66 1.18 -3.11 8.30
C THR A 66 0.44 -3.30 9.61
N GLU A 67 0.30 -4.52 10.11
CA GLU A 67 -0.36 -4.81 11.39
C GLU A 67 0.33 -4.12 12.57
N GLN A 68 1.68 -4.13 12.65
CA GLN A 68 2.40 -3.43 13.71
C GLN A 68 2.21 -1.91 13.63
N THR A 69 2.14 -1.34 12.42
CA THR A 69 1.94 0.10 12.24
C THR A 69 0.57 0.53 12.77
N PHE A 70 -0.49 -0.19 12.42
CA PHE A 70 -1.83 0.09 12.94
C PHE A 70 -1.93 -0.15 14.44
N ARG A 71 -1.33 -1.23 14.94
CA ARG A 71 -1.30 -1.50 16.38
C ARG A 71 -0.56 -0.42 17.17
N LEU A 72 0.56 0.08 16.62
CA LEU A 72 1.29 1.19 17.23
C LEU A 72 0.46 2.48 17.25
N ALA A 73 -0.31 2.75 16.19
CA ALA A 73 -1.24 3.86 16.14
C ALA A 73 -2.34 3.71 17.21
N GLU A 74 -2.94 2.53 17.33
CA GLU A 74 -3.94 2.22 18.35
C GLU A 74 -3.40 2.42 19.78
N MET A 75 -2.20 1.91 20.07
CA MET A 75 -1.55 2.09 21.37
C MET A 75 -1.36 3.57 21.77
N ASN A 76 -1.19 4.45 20.78
CA ASN A 76 -1.08 5.89 21.02
C ASN A 76 -2.43 6.61 21.16
N LEU A 77 -3.55 5.97 20.78
CA LEU A 77 -4.86 6.62 20.69
C LEU A 77 -5.33 7.16 22.04
N GLY A 78 -5.23 6.36 23.10
CA GLY A 78 -5.63 6.77 24.45
C GLY A 78 -4.82 7.98 24.94
N ARG A 79 -3.50 7.95 24.75
CA ARG A 79 -2.62 9.07 25.09
C ARG A 79 -2.96 10.34 24.29
N ALA A 80 -3.22 10.20 22.99
CA ALA A 80 -3.57 11.29 22.11
C ALA A 80 -4.88 11.96 22.51
N LEU A 81 -5.83 11.19 23.03
CA LEU A 81 -7.12 11.70 23.51
C LEU A 81 -6.97 12.52 24.79
N VAL A 82 -6.23 12.03 25.78
CA VAL A 82 -6.12 12.66 27.11
C VAL A 82 -5.15 13.85 27.14
N ASP A 83 -4.18 13.91 26.23
CA ASP A 83 -3.26 15.05 26.11
C ASP A 83 -3.90 16.16 25.26
N PRO A 84 -4.35 17.25 25.88
CA PRO A 84 -5.00 18.32 25.12
C PRO A 84 -4.03 19.06 24.19
N SER A 85 -2.73 18.92 24.36
CA SER A 85 -1.69 19.50 23.49
C SER A 85 -1.36 18.62 22.29
N TRP A 86 -1.92 17.41 22.21
CA TRP A 86 -1.62 16.48 21.16
C TRP A 86 -2.28 16.88 19.84
N THR A 87 -1.46 17.05 18.80
CA THR A 87 -1.92 17.17 17.43
C THR A 87 -0.85 16.62 16.45
N ALA A 88 -1.32 15.92 15.43
CA ALA A 88 -0.52 15.50 14.28
C ALA A 88 -0.41 16.59 13.20
N SER A 89 -1.30 17.60 13.23
CA SER A 89 -1.34 18.65 12.22
C SER A 89 -0.30 19.74 12.50
N LEU A 90 0.60 19.97 11.53
CA LEU A 90 1.57 21.06 11.59
C LEU A 90 0.91 22.45 11.64
N ALA A 91 -0.26 22.59 11.02
CA ALA A 91 -1.02 23.84 11.06
C ALA A 91 -1.58 24.12 12.47
N GLN A 92 -2.09 23.08 13.13
CA GLN A 92 -2.59 23.19 14.51
C GLN A 92 -1.45 23.39 15.50
N GLN A 93 -0.30 22.75 15.32
CA GLN A 93 0.88 22.97 16.16
C GLN A 93 1.27 24.45 16.18
N LYS A 94 1.32 25.11 15.02
CA LYS A 94 1.61 26.55 14.94
C LYS A 94 0.57 27.42 15.66
N GLN A 95 -0.71 27.00 15.67
CA GLN A 95 -1.76 27.69 16.43
C GLN A 95 -1.60 27.45 17.93
N TRP A 96 -1.23 26.24 18.31
CA TRP A 96 -0.94 25.86 19.69
C TRP A 96 0.17 26.68 20.31
N ASP A 97 1.27 26.85 19.57
CA ASP A 97 2.41 27.66 20.00
C ASP A 97 2.00 29.15 20.26
N ARG A 98 0.87 29.59 19.67
CA ARG A 98 0.24 30.89 19.92
C ARG A 98 -0.76 30.91 21.10
N LYS A 99 -0.80 29.83 21.89
CA LYS A 99 -1.64 29.66 23.10
C LYS A 99 -3.15 29.81 22.85
N THR A 100 -3.66 29.35 21.72
CA THR A 100 -5.10 29.37 21.45
C THR A 100 -5.75 28.05 21.90
N ASP A 101 -6.72 28.12 22.82
CA ASP A 101 -7.46 26.93 23.29
C ASP A 101 -8.45 26.36 22.26
N ARG A 102 -8.61 27.08 21.13
CA ARG A 102 -9.56 26.67 20.08
C ARG A 102 -9.41 25.26 19.59
N VAL A 103 -8.17 24.77 19.40
CA VAL A 103 -7.91 23.42 18.90
C VAL A 103 -8.35 22.36 19.90
N LYS A 104 -8.26 22.63 21.20
CA LYS A 104 -8.66 21.69 22.27
C LYS A 104 -10.16 21.35 22.23
N ALA A 105 -10.99 22.33 21.87
CA ALA A 105 -12.44 22.19 21.82
C ALA A 105 -12.95 21.47 20.55
N LEU A 106 -12.08 21.23 19.57
CA LEU A 106 -12.47 20.56 18.34
C LEU A 106 -12.65 19.04 18.58
N PRO A 107 -13.61 18.39 17.90
CA PRO A 107 -13.80 16.96 17.99
C PRO A 107 -12.54 16.23 17.49
N PRO A 108 -12.16 15.11 18.14
CA PRO A 108 -10.95 14.37 17.76
C PRO A 108 -11.15 13.61 16.46
N ALA A 109 -10.12 13.62 15.61
CA ALA A 109 -10.13 12.86 14.39
C ALA A 109 -8.73 12.32 14.02
N VAL A 110 -8.73 11.26 13.20
CA VAL A 110 -7.55 10.70 12.52
C VAL A 110 -7.71 10.93 11.03
N ILE A 111 -6.65 11.36 10.35
CA ILE A 111 -6.60 11.41 8.89
C ILE A 111 -5.89 10.16 8.38
N MET A 112 -6.49 9.48 7.41
CA MET A 112 -5.90 8.34 6.73
C MET A 112 -5.93 8.55 5.22
N ASP A 113 -4.84 8.22 4.54
CA ASP A 113 -4.89 8.02 3.10
C ASP A 113 -5.69 6.76 2.76
N VAL A 114 -6.00 6.57 1.48
CA VAL A 114 -6.78 5.43 1.00
C VAL A 114 -5.89 4.38 0.35
N ASP A 115 -5.20 4.75 -0.73
CA ASP A 115 -4.49 3.81 -1.59
C ASP A 115 -3.17 3.36 -0.94
N GLU A 116 -2.95 2.05 -0.84
CA GLU A 116 -1.84 1.39 -0.14
C GLU A 116 -1.68 1.78 1.34
N THR A 117 -2.70 2.50 1.85
CA THR A 117 -2.79 2.82 3.28
C THR A 117 -3.90 2.03 3.95
N VAL A 118 -5.15 2.13 3.48
CA VAL A 118 -6.28 1.36 4.01
C VAL A 118 -6.87 0.41 2.98
N LEU A 119 -6.70 0.68 1.69
CA LEU A 119 -7.07 -0.19 0.58
C LEU A 119 -5.80 -0.65 -0.15
N ASP A 120 -5.68 -1.95 -0.34
CA ASP A 120 -4.67 -2.62 -1.14
C ASP A 120 -5.15 -2.68 -2.59
N ASN A 121 -4.41 -2.05 -3.49
CA ASN A 121 -4.69 -2.00 -4.93
C ASN A 121 -3.71 -2.85 -5.75
N THR A 122 -3.04 -3.81 -5.14
CA THR A 122 -2.08 -4.69 -5.83
C THR A 122 -2.71 -5.43 -7.02
N ALA A 123 -4.03 -5.63 -7.04
CA ALA A 123 -4.75 -6.17 -8.19
C ALA A 123 -4.65 -5.26 -9.44
N TYR A 124 -4.63 -3.93 -9.28
CA TYR A 124 -4.37 -3.01 -10.40
C TYR A 124 -2.92 -3.10 -10.86
N GLN A 125 -1.96 -3.14 -9.94
CA GLN A 125 -0.53 -3.30 -10.26
C GLN A 125 -0.28 -4.62 -11.01
N THR A 126 -0.97 -5.71 -10.64
CA THR A 126 -0.93 -6.98 -11.38
C THR A 126 -1.35 -6.79 -12.84
N ARG A 127 -2.43 -6.03 -13.10
CA ARG A 127 -2.87 -5.75 -14.49
C ARG A 127 -1.83 -4.96 -15.27
N LEU A 128 -1.17 -3.98 -14.65
CA LEU A 128 -0.11 -3.21 -15.31
C LEU A 128 1.06 -4.12 -15.73
N ILE A 129 1.52 -5.00 -14.83
CA ILE A 129 2.61 -5.94 -15.11
C ILE A 129 2.22 -6.93 -16.21
N GLN A 130 1.05 -7.56 -16.12
CA GLN A 130 0.57 -8.53 -17.09
C GLN A 130 0.41 -7.94 -18.50
N ASN A 131 -0.04 -6.67 -18.57
CA ASN A 131 -0.26 -5.95 -19.82
C ASN A 131 0.99 -5.19 -20.30
N GLN A 132 2.13 -5.27 -19.58
CA GLN A 132 3.33 -4.49 -19.86
C GLN A 132 3.02 -2.99 -20.02
N SER A 133 2.11 -2.46 -19.20
CA SER A 133 1.61 -1.10 -19.25
C SER A 133 2.04 -0.31 -18.03
N GLU A 134 1.94 1.01 -18.12
CA GLU A 134 2.18 1.94 -17.02
C GLU A 134 0.84 2.48 -16.50
N PHE A 135 0.90 3.21 -15.37
CA PHE A 135 -0.27 3.87 -14.80
C PHE A 135 -0.94 4.80 -15.82
N ASP A 136 -2.25 4.66 -15.94
CA ASP A 136 -3.12 5.51 -16.74
C ASP A 136 -4.36 5.90 -15.93
N PRO A 137 -4.70 7.20 -15.85
CA PRO A 137 -5.84 7.65 -15.03
C PRO A 137 -7.19 7.06 -15.45
N VAL A 138 -7.38 6.74 -16.73
CA VAL A 138 -8.66 6.19 -17.24
C VAL A 138 -8.81 4.74 -16.79
N THR A 139 -7.75 3.92 -16.94
CA THR A 139 -7.77 2.53 -16.49
C THR A 139 -7.81 2.43 -14.97
N TRP A 140 -7.17 3.36 -14.28
CA TRP A 140 -7.24 3.47 -12.82
C TRP A 140 -8.66 3.76 -12.34
N ASN A 141 -9.34 4.76 -12.91
CA ASN A 141 -10.71 5.09 -12.53
C ASN A 141 -11.66 3.92 -12.77
N LYS A 142 -11.50 3.18 -13.89
CA LYS A 142 -12.27 1.96 -14.15
C LYS A 142 -12.05 0.90 -13.07
N PHE A 143 -10.78 0.69 -12.63
CA PHE A 143 -10.47 -0.24 -11.56
C PHE A 143 -11.13 0.20 -10.24
N VAL A 144 -11.12 1.49 -9.91
CA VAL A 144 -11.80 2.02 -8.72
C VAL A 144 -13.31 1.74 -8.77
N GLU A 145 -13.93 1.89 -9.95
CA GLU A 145 -15.36 1.61 -10.17
C GLU A 145 -15.72 0.13 -10.00
N GLU A 146 -14.76 -0.78 -10.15
CA GLU A 146 -14.95 -2.22 -9.91
C GLU A 146 -15.02 -2.58 -8.41
N GLU A 147 -14.61 -1.68 -7.50
CA GLU A 147 -14.66 -1.85 -6.03
C GLU A 147 -13.96 -3.14 -5.56
N MET A 148 -12.83 -3.48 -6.21
CA MET A 148 -12.11 -4.75 -5.97
C MET A 148 -11.01 -4.66 -4.93
N SER A 149 -10.64 -3.45 -4.48
CA SER A 149 -9.61 -3.29 -3.48
C SER A 149 -10.01 -3.95 -2.16
N ILE A 150 -9.07 -4.61 -1.53
CA ILE A 150 -9.24 -5.24 -0.21
C ILE A 150 -8.67 -4.36 0.89
N ALA A 151 -9.01 -4.63 2.14
CA ALA A 151 -8.44 -3.88 3.25
C ALA A 151 -6.97 -4.26 3.48
N VAL A 152 -6.11 -3.26 3.70
CA VAL A 152 -4.75 -3.46 4.18
C VAL A 152 -4.80 -4.13 5.57
N PRO A 153 -3.95 -5.14 5.85
CA PRO A 153 -3.96 -5.83 7.13
C PRO A 153 -3.81 -4.88 8.33
N GLY A 154 -4.72 -4.96 9.29
CA GLY A 154 -4.78 -4.10 10.48
C GLY A 154 -5.63 -2.82 10.33
N ALA A 155 -5.96 -2.39 9.12
CA ALA A 155 -6.69 -1.14 8.88
C ALA A 155 -8.10 -1.16 9.49
N VAL A 156 -8.84 -2.25 9.31
CA VAL A 156 -10.24 -2.39 9.81
C VAL A 156 -10.26 -2.37 11.33
N ASP A 157 -9.34 -3.08 11.98
CA ASP A 157 -9.25 -3.14 13.45
C ASP A 157 -8.93 -1.77 14.04
N PHE A 158 -7.99 -1.02 13.42
CA PHE A 158 -7.67 0.33 13.84
C PHE A 158 -8.84 1.30 13.66
N VAL A 159 -9.56 1.25 12.54
CA VAL A 159 -10.76 2.07 12.32
C VAL A 159 -11.83 1.74 13.34
N LYS A 160 -12.01 0.45 13.67
CA LYS A 160 -12.90 0.03 14.75
C LYS A 160 -12.48 0.60 16.10
N ALA A 161 -11.20 0.53 16.46
CA ALA A 161 -10.68 1.09 17.70
C ALA A 161 -10.88 2.62 17.78
N CYS A 162 -10.67 3.35 16.68
CA CYS A 162 -10.99 4.78 16.60
C CYS A 162 -12.48 5.03 16.88
N ARG A 163 -13.37 4.26 16.28
CA ARG A 163 -14.81 4.39 16.44
C ARG A 163 -15.25 4.10 17.88
N ASP A 164 -14.72 3.03 18.48
CA ASP A 164 -15.00 2.65 19.87
C ASP A 164 -14.53 3.74 20.85
N ALA A 165 -13.46 4.48 20.50
CA ALA A 165 -12.92 5.62 21.23
C ALA A 165 -13.59 6.97 20.85
N GLN A 166 -14.66 6.98 20.05
CA GLN A 166 -15.36 8.17 19.58
C GLN A 166 -14.44 9.14 18.79
N VAL A 167 -13.48 8.61 18.06
CA VAL A 167 -12.57 9.36 17.18
C VAL A 167 -13.04 9.20 15.74
N THR A 168 -13.29 10.33 15.05
CA THR A 168 -13.69 10.31 13.65
C THR A 168 -12.51 9.90 12.76
N VAL A 169 -12.75 9.04 11.78
CA VAL A 169 -11.76 8.67 10.75
C VAL A 169 -12.10 9.41 9.46
N LEU A 170 -11.14 10.19 8.95
CA LEU A 170 -11.28 11.03 7.77
C LEU A 170 -10.35 10.51 6.68
N PHE A 171 -10.90 10.11 5.54
CA PHE A 171 -10.14 9.56 4.42
C PHE A 171 -9.76 10.66 3.42
N VAL A 172 -8.47 10.88 3.21
CA VAL A 172 -7.96 11.94 2.31
C VAL A 172 -7.22 11.28 1.14
N THR A 173 -7.85 11.19 -0.02
CA THR A 173 -7.34 10.42 -1.15
C THR A 173 -7.05 11.26 -2.39
N ASN A 174 -6.10 10.81 -3.21
CA ASN A 174 -5.87 11.36 -4.55
C ASN A 174 -6.71 10.67 -5.65
N ARG A 175 -7.63 9.78 -5.28
CA ARG A 175 -8.68 9.35 -6.20
C ARG A 175 -9.49 10.58 -6.63
N GLU A 176 -9.90 10.60 -7.90
CA GLU A 176 -10.69 11.69 -8.45
C GLU A 176 -12.08 11.74 -7.80
N PHE A 177 -12.64 12.94 -7.66
CA PHE A 177 -14.01 13.12 -7.15
C PHE A 177 -15.06 12.37 -7.98
N SER A 178 -14.84 12.23 -9.28
CA SER A 178 -15.74 11.49 -10.17
C SER A 178 -15.94 10.02 -9.77
N VAL A 179 -14.97 9.40 -9.11
CA VAL A 179 -15.02 8.01 -8.62
C VAL A 179 -15.15 7.90 -7.10
N GLU A 180 -15.45 9.00 -6.42
CA GLU A 180 -15.67 8.99 -4.96
C GLU A 180 -16.82 8.10 -4.54
N PRO A 181 -17.98 8.05 -5.24
CA PRO A 181 -19.05 7.14 -4.87
C PRO A 181 -18.63 5.66 -4.85
N ALA A 182 -17.81 5.23 -5.83
CA ALA A 182 -17.25 3.88 -5.86
C ALA A 182 -16.21 3.67 -4.76
N THR A 183 -15.36 4.67 -4.50
CA THR A 183 -14.42 4.63 -3.38
C THR A 183 -15.13 4.44 -2.04
N ARG A 184 -16.22 5.21 -1.80
CA ARG A 184 -17.03 5.08 -0.60
C ARG A 184 -17.67 3.69 -0.48
N ARG A 185 -18.25 3.14 -1.55
CA ARG A 185 -18.82 1.79 -1.54
C ARG A 185 -17.76 0.71 -1.25
N ASN A 186 -16.55 0.86 -1.83
CA ASN A 186 -15.46 -0.07 -1.54
C ASN A 186 -15.04 0.01 -0.05
N LEU A 187 -14.91 1.21 0.53
CA LEU A 187 -14.61 1.38 1.96
C LEU A 187 -15.69 0.76 2.85
N ILE A 188 -16.98 0.88 2.48
CA ILE A 188 -18.08 0.22 3.18
C ILE A 188 -17.98 -1.30 3.05
N LYS A 189 -17.76 -1.81 1.84
CA LYS A 189 -17.64 -3.25 1.55
C LYS A 189 -16.57 -3.94 2.39
N VAL A 190 -15.44 -3.26 2.65
CA VAL A 190 -14.35 -3.82 3.45
C VAL A 190 -14.44 -3.47 4.94
N GLY A 191 -15.48 -2.77 5.39
CA GLY A 191 -15.73 -2.48 6.82
C GLY A 191 -15.02 -1.24 7.38
N LEU A 192 -14.45 -0.39 6.53
CA LEU A 192 -13.79 0.86 6.91
C LEU A 192 -14.77 2.02 7.11
N LEU A 193 -15.87 2.03 6.38
CA LEU A 193 -17.01 2.93 6.57
C LEU A 193 -18.29 2.14 6.81
N ARG A 194 -19.31 2.81 7.31
CA ARG A 194 -20.69 2.32 7.39
C ARG A 194 -21.58 3.10 6.43
N THR A 195 -22.69 2.53 6.07
CA THR A 195 -23.64 3.18 5.15
C THR A 195 -24.18 4.50 5.72
N GLU A 196 -24.40 4.53 7.03
CA GLU A 196 -24.92 5.69 7.78
C GLU A 196 -23.86 6.74 8.14
N ASP A 197 -22.57 6.45 7.96
CA ASP A 197 -21.50 7.41 8.23
C ASP A 197 -21.66 8.67 7.33
N PRO A 198 -21.39 9.86 7.83
CA PRO A 198 -21.31 11.07 7.01
C PRO A 198 -20.28 10.93 5.88
N ASP A 199 -20.25 11.92 5.02
CA ASP A 199 -19.21 11.98 3.99
C ASP A 199 -17.86 12.36 4.61
N TRP A 200 -17.07 11.31 4.90
CA TRP A 200 -15.71 11.41 5.45
C TRP A 200 -14.64 11.05 4.42
N VAL A 201 -14.99 11.04 3.14
CA VAL A 201 -14.04 10.87 2.02
C VAL A 201 -13.79 12.24 1.39
N PHE A 202 -12.52 12.61 1.25
CA PHE A 202 -12.08 13.91 0.74
C PHE A 202 -11.20 13.69 -0.48
N SER A 203 -11.81 13.76 -1.64
CA SER A 203 -11.22 13.38 -2.91
C SER A 203 -10.45 14.52 -3.58
N LYS A 204 -9.56 14.17 -4.51
CA LYS A 204 -8.91 15.12 -5.39
C LYS A 204 -9.95 15.72 -6.35
N ASN A 205 -9.82 17.03 -6.63
CA ASN A 205 -10.70 17.80 -7.51
C ASN A 205 -12.18 17.93 -7.03
N GLU A 206 -12.53 17.49 -5.84
CA GLU A 206 -13.82 17.79 -5.20
C GLU A 206 -14.02 19.32 -5.02
N ARG A 207 -12.94 20.04 -4.73
CA ARG A 207 -12.88 21.49 -4.72
C ARG A 207 -11.72 21.98 -5.58
N GLN A 208 -11.86 23.14 -6.19
CA GLN A 208 -10.86 23.71 -7.08
C GLN A 208 -9.43 23.74 -6.50
N THR A 209 -9.29 23.94 -5.18
CA THR A 209 -7.99 23.97 -4.50
C THR A 209 -7.48 22.60 -4.04
N TRP A 210 -8.25 21.53 -4.24
CA TRP A 210 -7.92 20.18 -3.78
C TRP A 210 -7.23 19.39 -4.88
N THR A 211 -5.96 19.69 -5.10
CA THR A 211 -5.10 19.03 -6.08
C THR A 211 -4.50 17.74 -5.52
N SER A 212 -3.54 17.14 -6.23
CA SER A 212 -2.75 16.01 -5.72
C SER A 212 -1.95 16.34 -4.46
N ASN A 213 -1.70 17.63 -4.18
CA ASN A 213 -1.13 18.05 -2.90
C ASN A 213 -2.23 18.03 -1.82
N LYS A 214 -2.10 17.12 -0.86
CA LYS A 214 -3.10 16.94 0.21
C LYS A 214 -3.10 18.05 1.28
N GLN A 215 -2.19 19.01 1.21
CA GLN A 215 -2.05 20.06 2.24
C GLN A 215 -3.33 20.88 2.46
N SER A 216 -4.01 21.28 1.36
CA SER A 216 -5.24 22.08 1.45
C SER A 216 -6.38 21.30 2.12
N ARG A 217 -6.52 20.00 1.81
CA ARG A 217 -7.50 19.11 2.44
C ARG A 217 -7.19 18.93 3.93
N ARG A 218 -5.93 18.61 4.29
CA ARG A 218 -5.52 18.52 5.69
C ARG A 218 -5.74 19.82 6.47
N ALA A 219 -5.45 20.99 5.85
CA ALA A 219 -5.69 22.29 6.47
C ALA A 219 -7.18 22.55 6.70
N HIS A 220 -8.04 22.20 5.74
CA HIS A 220 -9.49 22.25 5.87
C HIS A 220 -9.98 21.42 7.05
N LEU A 221 -9.57 20.16 7.12
CA LEU A 221 -9.96 19.26 8.21
C LEU A 221 -9.41 19.71 9.57
N ALA A 222 -8.19 20.22 9.62
CA ALA A 222 -7.59 20.76 10.84
C ALA A 222 -8.29 22.02 11.36
N SER A 223 -9.14 22.67 10.57
CA SER A 223 -9.99 23.78 11.04
C SER A 223 -11.28 23.32 11.73
N GLN A 224 -11.67 22.06 11.53
CA GLN A 224 -12.92 21.48 12.03
C GLN A 224 -12.70 20.40 13.08
N TYR A 225 -11.56 19.70 13.05
CA TYR A 225 -11.23 18.58 13.92
C TYR A 225 -9.86 18.79 14.57
N ARG A 226 -9.68 18.28 15.78
CA ARG A 226 -8.36 18.10 16.39
C ARG A 226 -7.73 16.83 15.80
N ILE A 227 -6.72 16.99 14.95
CA ILE A 227 -6.10 15.87 14.25
C ILE A 227 -5.13 15.16 15.18
N LEU A 228 -5.52 13.99 15.66
CA LEU A 228 -4.72 13.17 16.58
C LEU A 228 -3.57 12.46 15.87
N MET A 229 -3.85 11.88 14.70
CA MET A 229 -2.88 11.07 13.94
C MET A 229 -3.08 11.30 12.45
N ILE A 230 -2.01 11.02 11.69
CA ILE A 230 -2.04 10.90 10.24
C ILE A 230 -1.41 9.56 9.88
N LEU A 231 -2.08 8.79 9.02
CA LEU A 231 -1.57 7.54 8.45
C LEU A 231 -1.54 7.67 6.93
N GLY A 232 -0.49 7.18 6.29
CA GLY A 232 -0.31 7.24 4.85
C GLY A 232 0.89 6.42 4.40
N ASP A 233 1.03 6.20 3.10
CA ASP A 233 2.15 5.48 2.46
C ASP A 233 3.15 6.42 1.78
N ASP A 234 2.77 7.69 1.54
CA ASP A 234 3.64 8.69 0.93
C ASP A 234 3.92 9.88 1.84
N LEU A 235 5.12 10.44 1.74
CA LEU A 235 5.51 11.61 2.53
C LEU A 235 4.56 12.81 2.34
N ASN A 236 3.88 12.92 1.18
CA ASN A 236 2.89 13.95 0.91
C ASN A 236 1.63 13.85 1.81
N ASP A 237 1.40 12.72 2.44
CA ASP A 237 0.29 12.56 3.39
C ASP A 237 0.51 13.34 4.68
N PHE A 238 1.76 13.62 5.02
CA PHE A 238 2.16 14.17 6.31
C PHE A 238 2.62 15.62 6.22
N VAL A 239 3.46 15.92 5.24
CA VAL A 239 4.13 17.23 5.12
C VAL A 239 3.81 17.91 3.81
N PRO A 240 3.76 19.26 3.80
CA PRO A 240 3.83 19.98 2.55
C PRO A 240 5.19 19.72 1.91
N GLN A 241 5.20 19.16 0.73
CA GLN A 241 6.40 19.03 -0.08
C GLN A 241 6.51 20.27 -0.97
N GLY A 242 7.73 20.74 -1.20
CA GLY A 242 8.00 21.70 -2.27
C GLY A 242 7.62 21.11 -3.64
N ASP A 243 7.70 21.90 -4.67
CA ASP A 243 7.53 21.42 -6.03
C ASP A 243 8.69 20.49 -6.40
N ARG A 244 8.36 19.26 -6.83
CA ARG A 244 9.30 18.23 -7.31
C ARG A 244 10.54 18.00 -6.42
N PRO A 245 10.37 17.63 -5.15
CA PRO A 245 11.51 17.43 -4.25
C PRO A 245 12.35 16.23 -4.69
N THR A 246 13.67 16.37 -4.67
CA THR A 246 14.60 15.27 -4.91
C THR A 246 14.53 14.21 -3.82
N ALA A 247 15.02 12.99 -4.09
CA ALA A 247 15.09 11.91 -3.10
C ALA A 247 15.86 12.34 -1.82
N THR A 248 16.93 13.17 -1.97
CA THR A 248 17.67 13.71 -0.83
C THR A 248 16.83 14.70 -0.02
N GLN A 249 16.09 15.59 -0.70
CA GLN A 249 15.19 16.53 0.00
C GLN A 249 14.08 15.82 0.74
N ARG A 250 13.50 14.76 0.15
CA ARG A 250 12.49 13.93 0.82
C ARG A 250 13.06 13.26 2.08
N ARG A 251 14.26 12.67 2.02
CA ARG A 251 14.93 12.10 3.21
C ARG A 251 15.16 13.14 4.30
N LYS A 252 15.66 14.33 3.96
CA LYS A 252 15.82 15.43 4.92
C LYS A 252 14.51 15.89 5.55
N LEU A 253 13.38 15.84 4.81
CA LEU A 253 12.06 16.12 5.39
C LEU A 253 11.66 15.04 6.39
N ALA A 254 11.86 13.76 6.08
CA ALA A 254 11.59 12.67 7.02
C ALA A 254 12.44 12.79 8.29
N GLU A 255 13.73 13.11 8.18
CA GLU A 255 14.63 13.36 9.31
C GLU A 255 14.19 14.55 10.17
N ARG A 256 13.78 15.65 9.53
CA ARG A 256 13.30 16.87 10.24
C ARG A 256 12.13 16.60 11.16
N TYR A 257 11.30 15.64 10.84
CA TYR A 257 10.10 15.27 11.60
C TYR A 257 10.23 13.90 12.28
N SER A 258 11.46 13.48 12.59
CA SER A 258 11.75 12.17 13.19
C SER A 258 11.02 11.93 14.53
N ASP A 259 10.74 12.99 15.30
CA ASP A 259 9.98 12.96 16.55
C ASP A 259 8.48 12.61 16.37
N ARG A 260 7.98 12.62 15.12
CA ARG A 260 6.58 12.36 14.82
C ARG A 260 6.30 10.93 14.37
N TRP A 261 7.28 10.28 13.76
CA TRP A 261 7.13 8.92 13.25
C TRP A 261 6.90 7.91 14.39
N GLY A 262 5.88 7.06 14.20
CA GLY A 262 5.46 6.09 15.22
C GLY A 262 4.78 6.71 16.45
N HIS A 263 4.55 8.01 16.45
CA HIS A 263 3.96 8.75 17.57
C HIS A 263 2.66 9.47 17.15
N ARG A 264 2.75 10.32 16.14
CA ARG A 264 1.65 11.10 15.55
C ARG A 264 1.44 10.79 14.09
N TRP A 265 2.50 10.29 13.43
CA TRP A 265 2.52 9.95 12.01
C TRP A 265 2.94 8.49 11.85
N PHE A 266 2.19 7.75 11.05
CA PHE A 266 2.37 6.32 10.85
C PHE A 266 2.46 6.02 9.36
N MET A 267 3.66 5.61 8.92
CA MET A 267 3.96 5.33 7.52
C MET A 267 3.68 3.86 7.21
N LEU A 268 2.85 3.61 6.19
CA LEU A 268 2.62 2.29 5.62
C LEU A 268 3.64 2.04 4.48
N PRO A 269 4.04 0.79 4.24
CA PRO A 269 4.99 0.48 3.16
C PRO A 269 4.30 0.46 1.80
N ASN A 270 4.86 1.21 0.82
CA ASN A 270 4.52 1.10 -0.59
C ASN A 270 5.80 1.08 -1.43
N PRO A 271 6.29 -0.10 -1.83
CA PRO A 271 7.46 -0.23 -2.70
C PRO A 271 7.13 -0.13 -4.20
N ASN A 272 5.84 -0.10 -4.60
CA ASN A 272 5.46 -0.15 -6.00
C ASN A 272 5.55 1.22 -6.67
N TYR A 273 5.06 2.27 -6.02
CA TYR A 273 4.98 3.62 -6.61
C TYR A 273 4.93 4.70 -5.54
N GLY A 274 4.95 5.95 -5.93
CA GLY A 274 4.80 7.08 -5.04
C GLY A 274 5.77 8.21 -5.30
N GLY A 275 5.78 9.21 -4.44
CA GLY A 275 6.68 10.34 -4.53
C GLY A 275 8.16 9.95 -4.41
N TRP A 276 8.48 8.82 -3.76
CA TRP A 276 9.84 8.30 -3.67
C TRP A 276 10.36 7.87 -5.06
N GLU A 277 9.55 7.17 -5.82
CA GLU A 277 9.88 6.71 -7.17
C GLU A 277 9.99 7.89 -8.13
N ARG A 278 8.99 8.79 -8.12
CA ARG A 278 8.98 9.98 -8.96
C ARG A 278 10.19 10.88 -8.72
N ALA A 279 10.70 10.93 -7.49
CA ALA A 279 11.93 11.65 -7.16
C ALA A 279 13.20 11.02 -7.76
N LEU A 280 13.19 9.71 -8.07
CA LEU A 280 14.31 9.03 -8.75
C LEU A 280 14.33 9.31 -10.24
N ILE A 281 13.18 9.55 -10.85
CA ILE A 281 13.05 9.90 -12.27
C ILE A 281 12.93 11.41 -12.49
N ASP A 282 13.30 12.21 -11.50
CA ASP A 282 13.26 13.68 -11.54
C ASP A 282 11.88 14.22 -11.96
N TRP A 283 10.79 13.53 -11.54
CA TRP A 283 9.39 13.86 -11.84
C TRP A 283 9.05 13.87 -13.35
N GLN A 284 9.82 13.12 -14.14
CA GLN A 284 9.66 13.01 -15.59
C GLN A 284 8.68 11.88 -15.94
N ASP A 285 7.45 11.97 -15.45
CA ASP A 285 6.42 10.92 -15.56
C ASP A 285 6.07 10.55 -17.02
N ARG A 286 6.29 11.48 -17.97
CA ARG A 286 5.95 11.31 -19.39
C ARG A 286 7.07 10.71 -20.24
N GLU A 287 8.25 10.51 -19.66
CA GLU A 287 9.36 9.88 -20.39
C GLU A 287 9.05 8.40 -20.68
N PRO A 288 9.62 7.86 -21.76
CA PRO A 288 9.54 6.44 -22.06
C PRO A 288 10.04 5.58 -20.90
N ARG A 289 9.42 4.41 -20.69
CA ARG A 289 9.81 3.46 -19.64
C ARG A 289 11.30 3.16 -19.60
N SER A 290 11.95 2.98 -20.78
CA SER A 290 13.40 2.76 -20.87
C SER A 290 14.22 3.91 -20.27
N THR A 291 13.81 5.15 -20.49
CA THR A 291 14.47 6.34 -19.89
C THR A 291 14.28 6.34 -18.38
N LYS A 292 13.07 6.08 -17.89
CA LYS A 292 12.79 5.99 -16.45
C LYS A 292 13.63 4.92 -15.78
N ILE A 293 13.77 3.74 -16.38
CA ILE A 293 14.65 2.67 -15.87
C ILE A 293 16.11 3.13 -15.79
N GLN A 294 16.62 3.83 -16.80
CA GLN A 294 17.99 4.37 -16.77
C GLN A 294 18.17 5.38 -15.62
N LEU A 295 17.20 6.29 -15.43
CA LEU A 295 17.22 7.24 -14.31
C LEU A 295 17.15 6.53 -12.95
N LYS A 296 16.32 5.51 -12.79
CA LYS A 296 16.28 4.70 -11.56
C LYS A 296 17.64 4.04 -11.30
N ARG A 297 18.25 3.41 -12.31
CA ARG A 297 19.58 2.76 -12.21
C ARG A 297 20.70 3.74 -11.85
N SER A 298 20.69 4.96 -12.36
CA SER A 298 21.72 5.98 -12.03
C SER A 298 21.66 6.44 -10.56
N ASN A 299 20.56 6.16 -9.86
CA ASN A 299 20.40 6.44 -8.43
C ASN A 299 20.87 5.29 -7.51
N MET A 300 21.29 4.14 -8.08
CA MET A 300 21.87 3.04 -7.31
C MET A 300 23.20 3.49 -6.69
N ARG A 301 23.48 3.01 -5.49
CA ARG A 301 24.74 3.28 -4.78
C ARG A 301 25.57 2.00 -4.75
N ASN A 302 26.87 2.13 -4.92
CA ASN A 302 27.85 1.07 -4.70
C ASN A 302 28.16 0.93 -3.21
#